data_b3044cc7cb0770e54ec48ea93a17fa73
#
_entry.id   b3044cc7cb0770e54ec48ea93a17fa73
#
_cell.length_a   1.000
_cell.length_b   1.000
_cell.length_c   1.000
_cell.angle_alpha   90.00
_cell.angle_beta   90.00
_cell.angle_gamma   90.00
#
_symmetry.space_group_name_H-M   'P 1'
#
loop_
_entity.id
_entity.type
_entity.pdbx_description
1 polymer ?
#
loop_
_entity_poly.entity_id
_entity_poly.type
_entity_poly.pdbx_seq_one_letter_code
_entity_poly.pdbx_strand_id
1 'polypeptide(L)'
;MKKPLTHIAVVGFVMFALLFGSTSWVQYVTADSLNNNPLNNRRILDQLARDRGPILVDGTPIAYSEPVDDKYKYQRKYGSENLDPRAYASLTGYYSVVSGASGMERAAGDYLSGDSDALFYDKVGSFFTGEQPRGAAVELTIDPKVQQAAWDGLGNQNGAAVALDPKTGKILAMASTPGWDPNALASHDSTEASEAYKNLEAADG
;
A
#
# COMPACT_ATOMS: atom_id res chain seq x y z
N MET A 1 30.57 -31.06 46.62
CA MET A 1 29.35 -31.09 45.74
C MET A 1 28.89 -29.70 45.22
N LYS A 2 29.41 -28.55 45.68
CA LYS A 2 28.99 -27.21 45.21
C LYS A 2 29.58 -26.83 43.83
N LYS A 3 30.82 -27.21 43.53
CA LYS A 3 31.51 -26.86 42.27
C LYS A 3 30.82 -27.35 40.98
N PRO A 4 30.38 -28.63 40.84
CA PRO A 4 29.72 -29.08 39.63
C PRO A 4 28.36 -28.40 39.37
N LEU A 5 27.62 -28.08 40.45
CA LEU A 5 26.36 -27.36 40.36
C LEU A 5 26.54 -25.94 39.84
N THR A 6 27.59 -25.25 40.29
CA THR A 6 27.94 -23.92 39.82
C THR A 6 28.31 -23.91 38.32
N HIS A 7 29.07 -24.92 37.87
CA HIS A 7 29.41 -25.04 36.45
C HIS A 7 28.16 -25.23 35.56
N ILE A 8 27.21 -26.08 35.97
CA ILE A 8 25.97 -26.31 35.24
C ILE A 8 25.14 -24.99 35.21
N ALA A 9 25.05 -24.29 36.33
CA ALA A 9 24.35 -23.01 36.38
C ALA A 9 24.98 -21.95 35.48
N VAL A 10 26.31 -21.86 35.43
CA VAL A 10 27.04 -20.93 34.57
C VAL A 10 26.83 -21.29 33.08
N VAL A 11 26.93 -22.59 32.74
CA VAL A 11 26.67 -23.03 31.37
C VAL A 11 25.24 -22.70 30.96
N GLY A 12 24.26 -22.98 31.83
CA GLY A 12 22.86 -22.61 31.55
C GLY A 12 22.67 -21.11 31.34
N PHE A 13 23.28 -20.29 32.19
CA PHE A 13 23.22 -18.83 32.05
C PHE A 13 23.85 -18.34 30.75
N VAL A 14 24.99 -18.87 30.36
CA VAL A 14 25.65 -18.52 29.09
C VAL A 14 24.76 -18.92 27.88
N MET A 15 24.17 -20.12 27.93
CA MET A 15 23.23 -20.53 26.85
C MET A 15 22.01 -19.60 26.76
N PHE A 16 21.41 -19.20 27.89
CA PHE A 16 20.31 -18.24 27.90
C PHE A 16 20.75 -16.86 27.40
N ALA A 17 21.92 -16.38 27.77
CA ALA A 17 22.46 -15.11 27.31
C ALA A 17 22.69 -15.13 25.78
N LEU A 18 23.20 -16.21 25.22
CA LEU A 18 23.38 -16.39 23.79
C LEU A 18 22.05 -16.44 23.06
N LEU A 19 21.06 -17.18 23.56
CA LEU A 19 19.72 -17.22 22.99
C LEU A 19 19.07 -15.84 23.01
N PHE A 20 19.13 -15.14 24.12
CA PHE A 20 18.58 -13.81 24.28
C PHE A 20 19.27 -12.82 23.31
N GLY A 21 20.60 -12.84 23.25
CA GLY A 21 21.36 -12.00 22.32
C GLY A 21 21.02 -12.30 20.87
N SER A 22 20.93 -13.57 20.48
CA SER A 22 20.53 -13.97 19.12
C SER A 22 19.11 -13.55 18.78
N THR A 23 18.16 -13.76 19.69
CA THR A 23 16.76 -13.36 19.49
C THR A 23 16.63 -11.86 19.37
N SER A 24 17.30 -11.10 20.27
CA SER A 24 17.30 -9.63 20.20
C SER A 24 17.92 -9.12 18.91
N TRP A 25 19.01 -9.75 18.44
CA TRP A 25 19.61 -9.39 17.17
C TRP A 25 18.64 -9.56 15.99
N VAL A 26 17.98 -10.72 15.90
CA VAL A 26 17.01 -10.99 14.84
C VAL A 26 15.81 -10.06 14.92
N GLN A 27 15.28 -9.80 16.13
CA GLN A 27 14.08 -8.99 16.32
C GLN A 27 14.32 -7.48 16.16
N TYR A 28 15.54 -7.00 16.38
CA TYR A 28 15.85 -5.57 16.33
C TYR A 28 16.70 -5.19 15.10
N VAL A 29 17.82 -5.88 14.88
CA VAL A 29 18.77 -5.51 13.83
C VAL A 29 18.34 -5.99 12.45
N THR A 30 17.77 -7.21 12.36
CA THR A 30 17.34 -7.76 11.05
C THR A 30 15.84 -7.63 10.82
N ALA A 31 15.08 -7.04 11.76
CA ALA A 31 13.63 -6.90 11.66
C ALA A 31 13.19 -6.21 10.37
N ASP A 32 13.80 -5.07 10.06
CA ASP A 32 13.43 -4.29 8.86
C ASP A 32 13.72 -5.05 7.57
N SER A 33 14.85 -5.75 7.49
CA SER A 33 15.20 -6.52 6.30
C SER A 33 14.29 -7.76 6.11
N LEU A 34 13.88 -8.39 7.20
CA LEU A 34 12.94 -9.51 7.20
C LEU A 34 11.51 -9.05 6.89
N ASN A 35 11.10 -7.92 7.45
CA ASN A 35 9.80 -7.34 7.19
C ASN A 35 9.66 -6.84 5.74
N ASN A 36 10.71 -6.28 5.17
CA ASN A 36 10.71 -5.77 3.80
C ASN A 36 11.08 -6.83 2.76
N ASN A 37 11.24 -8.09 3.17
CA ASN A 37 11.52 -9.18 2.25
C ASN A 37 10.30 -9.42 1.33
N PRO A 38 10.47 -9.37 -0.01
CA PRO A 38 9.38 -9.60 -0.96
C PRO A 38 8.76 -11.00 -0.89
N LEU A 39 9.45 -11.96 -0.26
CA LEU A 39 8.95 -13.30 0.00
C LEU A 39 8.11 -13.41 1.29
N ASN A 40 7.93 -12.33 2.03
CA ASN A 40 7.14 -12.33 3.27
C ASN A 40 5.63 -12.22 2.97
N ASN A 41 5.06 -13.31 2.47
CA ASN A 41 3.64 -13.41 2.13
C ASN A 41 2.70 -13.11 3.31
N ARG A 42 3.14 -13.33 4.55
CA ARG A 42 2.32 -13.09 5.74
C ARG A 42 2.01 -11.59 5.91
N ARG A 43 3.01 -10.73 5.69
CA ARG A 43 2.83 -9.28 5.75
C ARG A 43 1.88 -8.79 4.64
N ILE A 44 2.02 -9.35 3.44
CA ILE A 44 1.16 -9.01 2.30
C ILE A 44 -0.30 -9.38 2.61
N LEU A 45 -0.54 -10.58 3.13
CA LEU A 45 -1.88 -11.03 3.51
C LEU A 45 -2.48 -10.16 4.63
N ASP A 46 -1.69 -9.83 5.66
CA ASP A 46 -2.12 -8.97 6.76
C ASP A 46 -2.45 -7.54 6.29
N GLN A 47 -1.68 -7.01 5.34
CA GLN A 47 -1.93 -5.68 4.74
C GLN A 47 -3.17 -5.68 3.84
N LEU A 48 -3.37 -6.74 3.07
CA LEU A 48 -4.54 -6.89 2.21
C LEU A 48 -5.85 -7.08 3.00
N ALA A 49 -5.76 -7.66 4.21
CA ALA A 49 -6.91 -7.86 5.10
C ALA A 49 -7.31 -6.61 5.92
N ARG A 50 -6.66 -5.47 5.70
CA ARG A 50 -6.95 -4.21 6.40
C ARG A 50 -7.83 -3.30 5.55
N ASP A 51 -8.67 -2.50 6.23
CA ASP A 51 -9.38 -1.38 5.61
C ASP A 51 -8.36 -0.28 5.25
N ARG A 52 -7.91 -0.33 4.00
CA ARG A 52 -6.91 0.61 3.47
C ARG A 52 -7.56 1.95 3.20
N GLY A 53 -7.01 3.03 3.74
CA GLY A 53 -7.54 4.39 3.65
C GLY A 53 -7.80 4.83 2.20
N PRO A 54 -8.78 5.72 1.97
CA PRO A 54 -9.09 6.21 0.64
C PRO A 54 -8.04 7.20 0.12
N ILE A 55 -7.87 7.22 -1.21
CA ILE A 55 -7.21 8.32 -1.92
C ILE A 55 -8.33 9.23 -2.44
N LEU A 56 -8.25 10.50 -2.10
CA LEU A 56 -9.30 11.48 -2.38
C LEU A 56 -8.81 12.53 -3.38
N VAL A 57 -9.75 13.03 -4.17
CA VAL A 57 -9.60 14.20 -5.03
C VAL A 57 -10.82 15.08 -4.84
N ASP A 58 -10.62 16.30 -4.34
CA ASP A 58 -11.69 17.23 -3.97
C ASP A 58 -12.76 16.57 -3.09
N GLY A 59 -12.28 15.83 -2.04
CA GLY A 59 -13.11 15.09 -1.10
C GLY A 59 -13.81 13.84 -1.66
N THR A 60 -13.64 13.53 -2.97
CA THR A 60 -14.24 12.35 -3.62
C THR A 60 -13.24 11.21 -3.68
N PRO A 61 -13.57 10.00 -3.23
CA PRO A 61 -12.66 8.86 -3.29
C PRO A 61 -12.46 8.39 -4.74
N ILE A 62 -11.18 8.35 -5.16
CA ILE A 62 -10.75 7.77 -6.44
C ILE A 62 -10.12 6.39 -6.26
N ALA A 63 -9.74 6.05 -5.03
CA ALA A 63 -9.37 4.70 -4.61
C ALA A 63 -9.89 4.48 -3.18
N TYR A 64 -10.52 3.34 -2.93
CA TYR A 64 -11.12 3.01 -1.63
C TYR A 64 -11.19 1.49 -1.45
N SER A 65 -11.48 1.05 -0.23
CA SER A 65 -11.61 -0.36 0.10
C SER A 65 -13.06 -0.72 0.38
N GLU A 66 -13.54 -1.83 -0.18
CA GLU A 66 -14.85 -2.40 0.09
C GLU A 66 -14.71 -3.71 0.86
N PRO A 67 -15.52 -3.95 1.89
CA PRO A 67 -15.51 -5.22 2.59
C PRO A 67 -16.03 -6.34 1.67
N VAL A 68 -15.32 -7.48 1.68
CA VAL A 68 -15.66 -8.67 0.91
C VAL A 68 -15.57 -9.92 1.79
N ASP A 69 -16.34 -10.94 1.45
CA ASP A 69 -16.36 -12.22 2.20
C ASP A 69 -15.35 -13.20 1.59
N ASP A 70 -14.07 -12.84 1.65
CA ASP A 70 -12.95 -13.71 1.26
C ASP A 70 -11.80 -13.64 2.27
N LYS A 71 -10.69 -14.36 1.98
CA LYS A 71 -9.50 -14.39 2.86
C LYS A 71 -8.82 -13.03 3.06
N TYR A 72 -9.06 -12.07 2.16
CA TYR A 72 -8.47 -10.74 2.19
C TYR A 72 -9.35 -9.71 2.89
N LYS A 73 -10.64 -10.01 3.11
CA LYS A 73 -11.63 -9.18 3.81
C LYS A 73 -11.97 -7.84 3.14
N TYR A 74 -11.06 -7.21 2.42
CA TYR A 74 -11.25 -5.93 1.75
C TYR A 74 -10.73 -5.98 0.33
N GLN A 75 -11.56 -5.56 -0.62
CA GLN A 75 -11.21 -5.39 -2.03
C GLN A 75 -10.88 -3.94 -2.31
N ARG A 76 -9.70 -3.67 -2.87
CA ARG A 76 -9.36 -2.34 -3.35
C ARG A 76 -10.11 -2.02 -4.63
N LYS A 77 -10.75 -0.84 -4.69
CA LYS A 77 -11.54 -0.34 -5.81
C LYS A 77 -11.03 1.02 -6.25
N TYR A 78 -11.14 1.29 -7.54
CA TYR A 78 -10.71 2.53 -8.17
C TYR A 78 -11.83 3.13 -8.99
N GLY A 79 -11.90 4.48 -9.01
CA GLY A 79 -12.94 5.24 -9.66
C GLY A 79 -14.17 5.51 -8.78
N SER A 80 -15.08 6.27 -9.29
CA SER A 80 -16.39 6.54 -8.68
C SER A 80 -17.43 6.72 -9.78
N GLU A 81 -18.70 6.98 -9.44
CA GLU A 81 -19.77 7.19 -10.42
C GLU A 81 -19.44 8.25 -11.48
N ASN A 82 -18.63 9.27 -11.10
CA ASN A 82 -18.32 10.41 -11.96
C ASN A 82 -16.83 10.51 -12.33
N LEU A 83 -15.98 9.59 -11.86
CA LEU A 83 -14.54 9.64 -12.07
C LEU A 83 -14.06 8.32 -12.68
N ASP A 84 -13.67 8.37 -13.97
CA ASP A 84 -13.14 7.21 -14.68
C ASP A 84 -11.80 6.78 -14.08
N PRO A 85 -11.66 5.54 -13.55
CA PRO A 85 -10.42 5.06 -12.95
C PRO A 85 -9.22 5.13 -13.90
N ARG A 86 -9.44 5.02 -15.22
CA ARG A 86 -8.37 5.08 -16.22
C ARG A 86 -7.71 6.46 -16.31
N ALA A 87 -8.51 7.52 -16.09
CA ALA A 87 -7.99 8.89 -16.09
C ALA A 87 -7.07 9.18 -14.90
N TYR A 88 -7.18 8.39 -13.83
CA TYR A 88 -6.41 8.54 -12.59
C TYR A 88 -5.38 7.45 -12.38
N ALA A 89 -5.31 6.43 -13.24
CA ALA A 89 -4.46 5.26 -13.06
C ALA A 89 -2.96 5.60 -12.92
N SER A 90 -2.48 6.59 -13.67
CA SER A 90 -1.09 7.09 -13.58
C SER A 90 -0.77 7.74 -12.23
N LEU A 91 -1.77 8.27 -11.54
CA LEU A 91 -1.65 8.88 -10.21
C LEU A 91 -1.80 7.83 -9.11
N THR A 92 -2.94 7.13 -9.09
CA THR A 92 -3.25 6.15 -8.05
C THR A 92 -2.29 4.98 -8.08
N GLY A 93 -1.89 4.56 -9.28
CA GLY A 93 -1.29 3.25 -9.47
C GLY A 93 -2.29 2.14 -9.18
N TYR A 94 -1.80 1.02 -8.69
CA TYR A 94 -2.60 -0.14 -8.29
C TYR A 94 -2.11 -0.70 -6.95
N TYR A 95 -2.97 -1.52 -6.32
CA TYR A 95 -2.66 -2.32 -5.16
C TYR A 95 -3.09 -3.77 -5.42
N SER A 96 -2.12 -4.64 -5.66
CA SER A 96 -2.33 -5.99 -6.20
C SER A 96 -1.81 -7.07 -5.26
N VAL A 97 -2.54 -8.18 -5.17
CA VAL A 97 -2.12 -9.39 -4.45
C VAL A 97 -0.92 -10.09 -5.09
N VAL A 98 -0.67 -9.82 -6.38
CA VAL A 98 0.39 -10.47 -7.18
C VAL A 98 1.57 -9.53 -7.39
N SER A 99 1.30 -8.29 -7.85
CA SER A 99 2.32 -7.35 -8.33
C SER A 99 2.67 -6.26 -7.30
N GLY A 100 2.07 -6.33 -6.09
CA GLY A 100 2.31 -5.35 -5.03
C GLY A 100 1.62 -4.01 -5.29
N ALA A 101 2.31 -2.90 -5.08
CA ALA A 101 1.74 -1.56 -5.22
C ALA A 101 2.58 -0.66 -6.12
N SER A 102 1.92 0.27 -6.81
CA SER A 102 2.57 1.30 -7.62
C SER A 102 1.96 2.70 -7.36
N GLY A 103 2.49 3.74 -7.98
CA GLY A 103 1.95 5.09 -7.90
C GLY A 103 1.76 5.60 -6.46
N MET A 104 0.65 6.28 -6.20
CA MET A 104 0.30 6.80 -4.88
C MET A 104 0.00 5.68 -3.86
N GLU A 105 -0.52 4.54 -4.33
CA GLU A 105 -0.69 3.36 -3.48
C GLU A 105 0.61 2.91 -2.82
N ARG A 106 1.74 3.04 -3.52
CA ARG A 106 3.06 2.75 -2.96
C ARG A 106 3.60 3.95 -2.17
N ALA A 107 3.54 5.16 -2.76
CA ALA A 107 4.17 6.35 -2.18
C ALA A 107 3.56 6.75 -0.83
N ALA A 108 2.24 6.60 -0.68
CA ALA A 108 1.52 6.85 0.56
C ALA A 108 1.17 5.55 1.32
N GLY A 109 1.86 4.45 1.02
CA GLY A 109 1.56 3.11 1.52
C GLY A 109 1.39 3.04 3.03
N ASP A 110 2.31 3.64 3.79
CA ASP A 110 2.31 3.60 5.26
C ASP A 110 1.14 4.38 5.86
N TYR A 111 0.70 5.48 5.23
CA TYR A 111 -0.50 6.21 5.64
C TYR A 111 -1.76 5.42 5.32
N LEU A 112 -1.85 4.93 4.08
CA LEU A 112 -3.00 4.18 3.60
C LEU A 112 -3.19 2.83 4.34
N SER A 113 -2.13 2.19 4.82
CA SER A 113 -2.20 0.95 5.60
C SER A 113 -2.40 1.18 7.11
N GLY A 114 -2.29 2.44 7.56
CA GLY A 114 -2.30 2.76 8.98
C GLY A 114 -0.98 2.45 9.70
N ASP A 115 0.11 2.16 8.96
CA ASP A 115 1.41 1.81 9.54
C ASP A 115 2.29 3.03 9.85
N SER A 116 1.89 4.23 9.41
CA SER A 116 2.63 5.47 9.67
C SER A 116 2.78 5.76 11.16
N ASP A 117 3.97 6.23 11.56
CA ASP A 117 4.22 6.69 12.94
C ASP A 117 3.39 7.92 13.32
N ALA A 118 2.95 8.71 12.34
CA ALA A 118 2.03 9.83 12.55
C ALA A 118 0.67 9.39 13.12
N LEU A 119 0.30 8.12 12.92
CA LEU A 119 -0.95 7.52 13.43
C LEU A 119 -0.75 6.75 14.75
N PHE A 120 0.38 6.98 15.43
CA PHE A 120 0.72 6.25 16.66
C PHE A 120 -0.35 6.34 17.74
N TYR A 121 -0.95 7.51 17.93
CA TYR A 121 -2.00 7.70 18.95
C TYR A 121 -3.27 6.90 18.62
N ASP A 122 -3.63 6.80 17.35
CA ASP A 122 -4.78 6.01 16.89
C ASP A 122 -4.49 4.51 17.06
N LYS A 123 -3.24 4.08 16.80
CA LYS A 123 -2.80 2.70 17.06
C LYS A 123 -2.89 2.34 18.54
N VAL A 124 -2.45 3.22 19.44
CA VAL A 124 -2.55 2.98 20.88
C VAL A 124 -4.02 2.88 21.32
N GLY A 125 -4.89 3.72 20.79
CA GLY A 125 -6.33 3.65 21.03
C GLY A 125 -6.93 2.31 20.59
N SER A 126 -6.59 1.83 19.40
CA SER A 126 -7.08 0.57 18.83
C SER A 126 -6.65 -0.67 19.63
N PHE A 127 -5.49 -0.63 20.30
CA PHE A 127 -5.05 -1.70 21.22
C PHE A 127 -6.00 -1.89 22.41
N PHE A 128 -6.62 -0.80 22.89
CA PHE A 128 -7.56 -0.85 24.01
C PHE A 128 -8.99 -1.19 23.55
N THR A 129 -9.36 -0.83 22.35
CA THR A 129 -10.71 -1.11 21.81
C THR A 129 -10.81 -2.46 21.09
N GLY A 130 -9.67 -3.07 20.73
CA GLY A 130 -9.62 -4.30 19.95
C GLY A 130 -9.99 -4.11 18.47
N GLU A 131 -10.17 -2.87 18.03
CA GLU A 131 -10.41 -2.54 16.62
C GLU A 131 -9.11 -2.61 15.82
N GLN A 132 -9.17 -3.08 14.59
CA GLN A 132 -8.01 -3.03 13.71
C GLN A 132 -7.73 -1.59 13.29
N PRO A 133 -6.44 -1.15 13.26
CA PRO A 133 -6.08 0.17 12.76
C PRO A 133 -6.60 0.36 11.32
N ARG A 134 -7.36 1.43 11.08
CA ARG A 134 -7.78 1.81 9.74
C ARG A 134 -6.72 2.67 9.09
N GLY A 135 -6.61 2.57 7.76
CA GLY A 135 -5.74 3.45 7.00
C GLY A 135 -6.23 4.89 7.01
N ALA A 136 -5.30 5.85 6.96
CA ALA A 136 -5.63 7.25 6.84
C ALA A 136 -6.01 7.61 5.40
N ALA A 137 -6.91 8.59 5.25
CA ALA A 137 -7.21 9.18 3.95
C ALA A 137 -6.03 10.03 3.44
N VAL A 138 -5.77 9.98 2.14
CA VAL A 138 -4.77 10.81 1.47
C VAL A 138 -5.46 11.67 0.45
N GLU A 139 -5.47 13.00 0.68
CA GLU A 139 -6.05 13.98 -0.24
C GLU A 139 -5.00 14.45 -1.24
N LEU A 140 -5.30 14.33 -2.54
CA LEU A 140 -4.43 14.82 -3.62
C LEU A 140 -4.77 16.27 -3.96
N THR A 141 -3.79 17.00 -4.49
CA THR A 141 -3.98 18.39 -4.95
C THR A 141 -4.59 18.49 -6.35
N ILE A 142 -5.01 17.37 -6.92
CA ILE A 142 -5.61 17.27 -8.25
C ILE A 142 -6.97 17.97 -8.26
N ASP A 143 -7.21 18.77 -9.29
CA ASP A 143 -8.54 19.32 -9.58
C ASP A 143 -9.25 18.38 -10.58
N PRO A 144 -10.43 17.81 -10.23
CA PRO A 144 -11.13 16.87 -11.10
C PRO A 144 -11.44 17.41 -12.49
N LYS A 145 -11.75 18.71 -12.59
CA LYS A 145 -12.09 19.36 -13.86
C LYS A 145 -10.85 19.52 -14.74
N VAL A 146 -9.72 19.91 -14.14
CA VAL A 146 -8.45 20.05 -14.86
C VAL A 146 -7.93 18.67 -15.28
N GLN A 147 -8.06 17.66 -14.42
CA GLN A 147 -7.70 16.27 -14.75
C GLN A 147 -8.53 15.74 -15.90
N GLN A 148 -9.86 15.92 -15.87
CA GLN A 148 -10.75 15.49 -16.94
C GLN A 148 -10.44 16.21 -18.26
N ALA A 149 -10.20 17.53 -18.21
CA ALA A 149 -9.83 18.29 -19.41
C ALA A 149 -8.48 17.82 -20.01
N ALA A 150 -7.51 17.49 -19.14
CA ALA A 150 -6.24 16.93 -19.59
C ALA A 150 -6.40 15.55 -20.24
N TRP A 151 -7.21 14.69 -19.63
CA TRP A 151 -7.55 13.36 -20.15
C TRP A 151 -8.26 13.43 -21.49
N ASP A 152 -9.31 14.25 -21.60
CA ASP A 152 -10.08 14.44 -22.83
C ASP A 152 -9.22 15.07 -23.95
N GLY A 153 -8.33 16.00 -23.58
CA GLY A 153 -7.40 16.64 -24.49
C GLY A 153 -6.36 15.69 -25.10
N LEU A 154 -5.92 14.69 -24.35
CA LEU A 154 -5.04 13.64 -24.85
C LEU A 154 -5.79 12.68 -25.77
N GLY A 155 -7.04 12.35 -25.46
CA GLY A 155 -7.87 11.47 -26.27
C GLY A 155 -7.19 10.13 -26.58
N ASN A 156 -6.98 9.86 -27.87
CA ASN A 156 -6.34 8.61 -28.34
C ASN A 156 -4.83 8.79 -28.66
N GLN A 157 -4.21 9.91 -28.27
CA GLN A 157 -2.79 10.13 -28.52
C GLN A 157 -1.95 9.44 -27.43
N ASN A 158 -0.84 8.85 -27.80
CA ASN A 158 0.12 8.35 -26.80
C ASN A 158 0.90 9.55 -26.23
N GLY A 159 0.74 9.81 -24.94
CA GLY A 159 1.41 10.93 -24.31
C GLY A 159 0.95 11.20 -22.88
N ALA A 160 1.46 12.27 -22.31
CA ALA A 160 1.11 12.71 -20.96
C ALA A 160 0.88 14.23 -20.91
N ALA A 161 -0.03 14.65 -20.04
CA ALA A 161 -0.29 16.05 -19.74
C ALA A 161 -0.16 16.28 -18.22
N VAL A 162 0.56 17.35 -17.85
CA VAL A 162 0.72 17.75 -16.45
C VAL A 162 0.38 19.23 -16.32
N ALA A 163 -0.50 19.57 -15.37
CA ALA A 163 -0.81 20.95 -15.01
C ALA A 163 -0.30 21.23 -13.58
N LEU A 164 0.43 22.35 -13.46
CA LEU A 164 1.02 22.80 -12.21
C LEU A 164 0.54 24.21 -11.86
N ASP A 165 0.28 24.46 -10.60
CA ASP A 165 0.15 25.82 -10.08
C ASP A 165 1.56 26.44 -9.88
N PRO A 166 1.95 27.47 -10.65
CA PRO A 166 3.29 28.02 -10.58
C PRO A 166 3.60 28.76 -9.28
N LYS A 167 2.57 29.13 -8.51
CA LYS A 167 2.74 29.84 -7.24
C LYS A 167 2.96 28.90 -6.06
N THR A 168 2.26 27.76 -6.06
CA THR A 168 2.28 26.83 -4.93
C THR A 168 3.04 25.54 -5.21
N GLY A 169 3.33 25.25 -6.48
CA GLY A 169 3.92 23.99 -6.93
C GLY A 169 2.96 22.80 -6.89
N LYS A 170 1.66 23.03 -6.61
CA LYS A 170 0.65 21.96 -6.59
C LYS A 170 0.46 21.37 -7.98
N ILE A 171 0.37 20.04 -8.05
CA ILE A 171 -0.04 19.35 -9.26
C ILE A 171 -1.56 19.38 -9.32
N LEU A 172 -2.11 20.01 -10.33
CA LEU A 172 -3.56 20.14 -10.55
C LEU A 172 -4.11 19.07 -11.49
N ALA A 173 -3.28 18.57 -12.40
CA ALA A 173 -3.60 17.42 -13.24
C ALA A 173 -2.33 16.66 -13.62
N MET A 174 -2.47 15.36 -13.79
CA MET A 174 -1.44 14.46 -14.30
C MET A 174 -2.14 13.27 -14.97
N ALA A 175 -2.27 13.33 -16.29
CA ALA A 175 -2.91 12.33 -17.10
C ALA A 175 -1.92 11.71 -18.09
N SER A 176 -2.04 10.43 -18.38
CA SER A 176 -1.30 9.76 -19.45
C SER A 176 -2.19 8.80 -20.22
N THR A 177 -1.96 8.71 -21.51
CA THR A 177 -2.68 7.84 -22.45
C THR A 177 -1.68 6.97 -23.23
N PRO A 178 -2.02 5.72 -23.54
CA PRO A 178 -3.27 5.03 -23.24
C PRO A 178 -3.47 4.78 -21.75
N GLY A 179 -4.70 4.94 -21.27
CA GLY A 179 -5.06 4.62 -19.90
C GLY A 179 -5.35 3.13 -19.71
N TRP A 180 -5.24 2.68 -18.50
CA TRP A 180 -5.52 1.31 -18.09
C TRP A 180 -6.40 1.28 -16.84
N ASP A 181 -7.17 0.19 -16.66
CA ASP A 181 -8.04 0.05 -15.49
C ASP A 181 -7.31 -0.62 -14.32
N PRO A 182 -7.06 0.09 -13.20
CA PRO A 182 -6.39 -0.48 -12.04
C PRO A 182 -7.22 -1.54 -11.29
N ASN A 183 -8.53 -1.61 -11.52
CA ASN A 183 -9.39 -2.60 -10.87
C ASN A 183 -9.03 -4.03 -11.28
N ALA A 184 -8.65 -4.27 -12.53
CA ALA A 184 -8.23 -5.58 -13.00
C ALA A 184 -6.97 -6.08 -12.29
N LEU A 185 -6.03 -5.16 -11.98
CA LEU A 185 -4.79 -5.46 -11.25
C LEU A 185 -5.02 -5.69 -9.75
N ALA A 186 -6.08 -5.08 -9.20
CA ALA A 186 -6.48 -5.21 -7.82
C ALA A 186 -7.36 -6.44 -7.54
N SER A 187 -7.68 -7.25 -8.56
CA SER A 187 -8.45 -8.47 -8.39
C SER A 187 -7.80 -9.42 -7.38
N HIS A 188 -8.63 -10.07 -6.55
CA HIS A 188 -8.19 -11.13 -5.64
C HIS A 188 -7.99 -12.47 -6.34
N ASP A 189 -8.44 -12.62 -7.58
CA ASP A 189 -8.06 -13.73 -8.44
C ASP A 189 -6.64 -13.49 -8.98
N SER A 190 -5.72 -14.31 -8.53
CA SER A 190 -4.30 -14.20 -8.90
C SER A 190 -4.05 -14.43 -10.40
N THR A 191 -4.91 -15.19 -11.07
CA THR A 191 -4.81 -15.44 -12.51
C THR A 191 -5.21 -14.18 -13.27
N GLU A 192 -6.37 -13.60 -12.92
CA GLU A 192 -6.88 -12.36 -13.52
C GLU A 192 -5.89 -11.20 -13.31
N ALA A 193 -5.40 -11.02 -12.07
CA ALA A 193 -4.43 -9.98 -11.75
C ALA A 193 -3.10 -10.17 -12.50
N SER A 194 -2.63 -11.41 -12.67
CA SER A 194 -1.39 -11.71 -13.41
C SER A 194 -1.54 -11.46 -14.90
N GLU A 195 -2.68 -11.81 -15.48
CA GLU A 195 -2.97 -11.54 -16.90
C GLU A 195 -3.10 -10.04 -17.16
N ALA A 196 -3.79 -9.30 -16.27
CA ALA A 196 -3.89 -7.85 -16.35
C ALA A 196 -2.50 -7.18 -16.30
N TYR A 197 -1.62 -7.67 -15.42
CA TYR A 197 -0.26 -7.15 -15.30
C TYR A 197 0.57 -7.40 -16.57
N LYS A 198 0.51 -8.62 -17.12
CA LYS A 198 1.19 -8.94 -18.39
C LYS A 198 0.70 -8.10 -19.56
N ASN A 199 -0.61 -7.84 -19.62
CA ASN A 199 -1.19 -6.99 -20.65
C ASN A 199 -0.73 -5.53 -20.52
N LEU A 200 -0.57 -5.04 -19.28
CA LEU A 200 -0.04 -3.70 -19.03
C LEU A 200 1.44 -3.62 -19.46
N GLU A 201 2.28 -4.58 -19.10
CA GLU A 201 3.68 -4.63 -19.53
C GLU A 201 3.83 -4.71 -21.06
N ALA A 202 2.95 -5.46 -21.73
CA ALA A 202 2.97 -5.58 -23.18
C ALA A 202 2.52 -4.31 -23.90
N ALA A 203 1.74 -3.45 -23.24
CA ALA A 203 1.30 -2.17 -23.79
C ALA A 203 2.36 -1.06 -23.65
N ASP A 204 3.30 -1.21 -22.71
CA ASP A 204 4.40 -0.25 -22.47
C ASP A 204 5.64 -0.50 -23.36
N GLY A 205 5.70 -1.58 -24.13
CA GLY A 205 6.79 -1.96 -25.04
C GLY A 205 6.45 -1.76 -26.49
#